data_f81e83e2af876d0f1083b8aca58b3049
#
_entry.id   f81e83e2af876d0f1083b8aca58b3049
#
_cell.length_a   1.000
_cell.length_b   1.000
_cell.length_c   1.000
_cell.angle_alpha   90.00
_cell.angle_beta   90.00
_cell.angle_gamma   90.00
#
_symmetry.space_group_name_H-M   'P 1'
#
loop_
_entity.id
_entity.type
_entity.pdbx_description
1 polymer ?
#
loop_
_entity_poly.entity_id
_entity_poly.type
_entity_poly.pdbx_seq_one_letter_code
_entity_poly.pdbx_strand_id
1 'polypeptide(L)'
;MGPTARKGSNVDLLVVGSGFFGLTVAREAAERYGMDVTVIERRDHIGGNAYSSIDEATGVEVHRYGTHLFHTSNERVWSYVNRFTSFNDYRHRVYANYRGVVYPLPINLGTINQFFGAAYSPDEARSLIARQAAEVSGEPRNLEDKAVSLIGRPLYDAFIAGYTAKQWQTDPRELDASIITRLPVRFTYENRYFQDRYEGLPLHGYGAWIANMVD
;
A
#
# COMPACT_ATOMS: atom_id res chain seq x y z
N MET A 1 -47.29 -20.53 31.29
CA MET A 1 -46.49 -19.38 30.88
C MET A 1 -45.86 -19.72 29.53
N GLY A 2 -46.36 -19.14 28.45
CA GLY A 2 -45.83 -19.35 27.12
C GLY A 2 -44.52 -18.62 26.90
N PRO A 3 -43.67 -19.04 25.96
CA PRO A 3 -42.42 -18.37 25.68
C PRO A 3 -42.68 -16.98 25.13
N THR A 4 -42.20 -15.97 25.82
CA THR A 4 -42.16 -14.59 25.32
C THR A 4 -41.32 -14.55 24.05
N ALA A 5 -41.97 -14.34 22.92
CA ALA A 5 -41.29 -14.07 21.65
C ALA A 5 -40.34 -12.88 21.88
N ARG A 6 -39.03 -13.09 21.68
CA ARG A 6 -38.06 -11.99 21.58
C ARG A 6 -38.52 -11.11 20.43
N LYS A 7 -38.85 -9.82 20.72
CA LYS A 7 -38.99 -8.82 19.68
C LYS A 7 -37.77 -8.91 18.79
N GLY A 8 -37.96 -9.24 17.51
CA GLY A 8 -36.89 -9.19 16.54
C GLY A 8 -36.32 -7.78 16.54
N SER A 9 -35.06 -7.63 16.80
CA SER A 9 -34.34 -6.37 16.59
C SER A 9 -34.44 -6.05 15.10
N ASN A 10 -35.16 -5.00 14.73
CA ASN A 10 -35.10 -4.48 13.38
C ASN A 10 -33.69 -3.96 13.16
N VAL A 11 -32.93 -4.61 12.33
CA VAL A 11 -31.63 -4.12 11.88
C VAL A 11 -31.90 -3.28 10.63
N ASP A 12 -31.54 -2.00 10.70
CA ASP A 12 -31.70 -1.07 9.56
C ASP A 12 -30.65 -1.31 8.49
N LEU A 13 -29.44 -1.70 8.91
CA LEU A 13 -28.33 -1.95 8.00
C LEU A 13 -27.49 -3.14 8.45
N LEU A 14 -27.32 -4.12 7.58
CA LEU A 14 -26.38 -5.22 7.76
C LEU A 14 -25.12 -4.96 6.93
N VAL A 15 -23.96 -4.84 7.60
CA VAL A 15 -22.65 -4.69 6.96
C VAL A 15 -21.89 -6.02 7.04
N VAL A 16 -21.45 -6.52 5.89
CA VAL A 16 -20.68 -7.75 5.79
C VAL A 16 -19.19 -7.43 5.63
N GLY A 17 -18.41 -7.76 6.65
CA GLY A 17 -16.98 -7.49 6.76
C GLY A 17 -16.66 -6.25 7.59
N SER A 18 -15.71 -6.42 8.53
CA SER A 18 -15.28 -5.40 9.48
C SER A 18 -13.94 -4.75 9.13
N GLY A 19 -13.57 -4.73 7.85
CA GLY A 19 -12.44 -3.91 7.38
C GLY A 19 -12.76 -2.41 7.43
N PHE A 20 -11.79 -1.54 7.16
CA PHE A 20 -11.99 -0.08 7.21
C PHE A 20 -13.19 0.41 6.40
N PHE A 21 -13.46 -0.17 5.24
CA PHE A 21 -14.64 0.21 4.45
C PHE A 21 -15.94 -0.10 5.21
N GLY A 22 -16.12 -1.35 5.65
CA GLY A 22 -17.33 -1.76 6.37
C GLY A 22 -17.55 -0.98 7.66
N LEU A 23 -16.48 -0.82 8.47
CA LEU A 23 -16.55 -0.06 9.71
C LEU A 23 -16.85 1.43 9.50
N THR A 24 -16.27 2.03 8.44
CA THR A 24 -16.59 3.42 8.09
C THR A 24 -18.05 3.56 7.69
N VAL A 25 -18.58 2.67 6.86
CA VAL A 25 -20.01 2.68 6.47
C VAL A 25 -20.90 2.49 7.70
N ALA A 26 -20.59 1.51 8.55
CA ALA A 26 -21.34 1.23 9.76
C ALA A 26 -21.39 2.46 10.70
N ARG A 27 -20.22 3.04 10.96
CA ARG A 27 -20.08 4.23 11.82
C ARG A 27 -20.84 5.44 11.28
N GLU A 28 -20.68 5.75 10.00
CA GLU A 28 -21.37 6.86 9.35
C GLU A 28 -22.91 6.64 9.32
N ALA A 29 -23.37 5.40 9.11
CA ALA A 29 -24.78 5.07 9.13
C ALA A 29 -25.39 5.27 10.53
N ALA A 30 -24.70 4.80 11.57
CA ALA A 30 -25.14 4.97 12.94
C ALA A 30 -25.09 6.45 13.38
N GLU A 31 -23.99 7.15 13.17
CA GLU A 31 -23.82 8.53 13.65
C GLU A 31 -24.69 9.55 12.90
N ARG A 32 -24.78 9.45 11.56
CA ARG A 32 -25.46 10.47 10.76
C ARG A 32 -26.92 10.22 10.54
N TYR A 33 -27.31 8.94 10.52
CA TYR A 33 -28.67 8.55 10.16
C TYR A 33 -29.41 7.86 11.31
N GLY A 34 -28.74 7.63 12.45
CA GLY A 34 -29.33 6.98 13.62
C GLY A 34 -29.78 5.54 13.36
N MET A 35 -29.13 4.87 12.38
CA MET A 35 -29.48 3.51 11.99
C MET A 35 -29.04 2.49 13.05
N ASP A 36 -29.84 1.44 13.26
CA ASP A 36 -29.41 0.25 13.98
C ASP A 36 -28.60 -0.64 13.04
N VAL A 37 -27.27 -0.68 13.25
CA VAL A 37 -26.32 -1.32 12.35
C VAL A 37 -25.75 -2.59 12.97
N THR A 38 -25.87 -3.69 12.23
CA THR A 38 -25.20 -4.95 12.56
C THR A 38 -24.02 -5.18 11.60
N VAL A 39 -22.83 -5.40 12.15
CA VAL A 39 -21.64 -5.79 11.38
C VAL A 39 -21.34 -7.25 11.64
N ILE A 40 -21.18 -8.03 10.58
CA ILE A 40 -20.77 -9.44 10.65
C ILE A 40 -19.39 -9.63 10.04
N GLU A 41 -18.54 -10.41 10.71
CA GLU A 41 -17.17 -10.70 10.28
C GLU A 41 -16.95 -12.21 10.28
N ARG A 42 -16.24 -12.72 9.28
CA ARG A 42 -15.91 -14.14 9.15
C ARG A 42 -14.71 -14.55 10.00
N ARG A 43 -13.78 -13.61 10.20
CA ARG A 43 -12.55 -13.85 10.97
C ARG A 43 -12.83 -13.76 12.47
N ASP A 44 -11.90 -14.25 13.26
CA ASP A 44 -11.89 -14.19 14.72
C ASP A 44 -11.53 -12.80 15.27
N HIS A 45 -11.30 -11.82 14.39
CA HIS A 45 -10.96 -10.44 14.72
C HIS A 45 -11.60 -9.46 13.75
N ILE A 46 -11.79 -8.22 14.17
CA ILE A 46 -12.20 -7.09 13.32
C ILE A 46 -11.00 -6.43 12.63
N GLY A 47 -11.25 -5.54 11.66
CA GLY A 47 -10.22 -4.75 10.99
C GLY A 47 -9.75 -5.29 9.64
N GLY A 48 -10.21 -6.46 9.25
CA GLY A 48 -9.87 -7.04 7.94
C GLY A 48 -8.37 -7.26 7.79
N ASN A 49 -7.80 -6.89 6.63
CA ASN A 49 -6.37 -7.05 6.37
C ASN A 49 -5.50 -6.01 7.09
N ALA A 50 -6.07 -4.94 7.61
CA ALA A 50 -5.32 -3.94 8.37
C ALA A 50 -5.12 -4.33 9.85
N TYR A 51 -5.68 -5.46 10.28
CA TYR A 51 -5.56 -5.90 11.65
C TYR A 51 -4.10 -6.05 12.09
N SER A 52 -3.80 -5.45 13.24
CA SER A 52 -2.54 -5.62 13.96
C SER A 52 -2.81 -5.85 15.44
N SER A 53 -1.90 -6.50 16.11
CA SER A 53 -1.95 -6.76 17.56
C SER A 53 -0.56 -6.76 18.16
N ILE A 54 -0.49 -6.49 19.45
CA ILE A 54 0.76 -6.64 20.22
C ILE A 54 1.02 -8.13 20.43
N ASP A 55 2.20 -8.58 20.06
CA ASP A 55 2.70 -9.90 20.44
C ASP A 55 3.05 -9.89 21.95
N GLU A 56 2.40 -10.75 22.72
CA GLU A 56 2.50 -10.76 24.17
C GLU A 56 3.92 -11.10 24.68
N ALA A 57 4.67 -11.89 23.91
CA ALA A 57 6.00 -12.31 24.33
C ALA A 57 7.06 -11.24 24.12
N THR A 58 6.91 -10.41 23.11
CA THR A 58 7.93 -9.41 22.70
C THR A 58 7.50 -7.97 22.94
N GLY A 59 6.20 -7.71 23.12
CA GLY A 59 5.63 -6.36 23.19
C GLY A 59 5.65 -5.63 21.85
N VAL A 60 5.97 -6.32 20.75
CA VAL A 60 6.05 -5.74 19.42
C VAL A 60 4.69 -5.81 18.73
N GLU A 61 4.31 -4.73 18.05
CA GLU A 61 3.12 -4.73 17.23
C GLU A 61 3.34 -5.47 15.92
N VAL A 62 2.49 -6.45 15.64
CA VAL A 62 2.56 -7.31 14.47
C VAL A 62 1.38 -7.05 13.55
N HIS A 63 1.67 -6.72 12.29
CA HIS A 63 0.69 -6.63 11.22
C HIS A 63 0.46 -8.02 10.61
N ARG A 64 -0.65 -8.66 10.95
CA ARG A 64 -0.92 -10.07 10.63
C ARG A 64 -0.93 -10.39 9.13
N TYR A 65 -1.31 -9.45 8.28
CA TYR A 65 -1.51 -9.65 6.84
C TYR A 65 -0.54 -8.82 5.97
N GLY A 66 0.60 -8.46 6.52
CA GLY A 66 1.59 -7.61 5.87
C GLY A 66 1.50 -6.16 6.34
N THR A 67 2.55 -5.43 6.09
CA THR A 67 2.69 -4.05 6.55
C THR A 67 1.64 -3.14 5.92
N HIS A 68 0.85 -2.50 6.74
CA HIS A 68 -0.07 -1.44 6.36
C HIS A 68 0.53 -0.08 6.73
N LEU A 69 0.51 0.83 5.78
CA LEU A 69 1.03 2.19 5.93
C LEU A 69 -0.09 3.17 5.57
N PHE A 70 -0.40 4.06 6.48
CA PHE A 70 -1.41 5.08 6.19
C PHE A 70 -0.76 6.26 5.47
N HIS A 71 -1.36 6.65 4.34
CA HIS A 71 -0.97 7.86 3.61
C HIS A 71 -2.17 8.45 2.89
N THR A 72 -2.24 9.76 2.81
CA THR A 72 -3.28 10.47 2.08
C THR A 72 -2.90 11.94 1.85
N SER A 73 -3.38 12.52 0.76
CA SER A 73 -3.38 13.98 0.54
C SER A 73 -4.78 14.58 0.71
N ASN A 74 -5.78 13.76 1.03
CA ASN A 74 -7.17 14.18 1.19
C ASN A 74 -7.43 14.67 2.62
N GLU A 75 -7.68 15.98 2.79
CA GLU A 75 -7.96 16.62 4.08
C GLU A 75 -9.19 16.02 4.80
N ARG A 76 -10.22 15.63 4.06
CA ARG A 76 -11.42 15.03 4.65
C ARG A 76 -11.11 13.67 5.24
N VAL A 77 -10.31 12.86 4.53
CA VAL A 77 -9.86 11.54 5.04
C VAL A 77 -8.97 11.74 6.27
N TRP A 78 -8.00 12.67 6.19
CA TRP A 78 -7.11 12.96 7.30
C TRP A 78 -7.86 13.41 8.55
N SER A 79 -8.79 14.35 8.40
CA SER A 79 -9.63 14.83 9.51
C SER A 79 -10.51 13.72 10.08
N TYR A 80 -11.04 12.83 9.23
CA TYR A 80 -11.88 11.72 9.66
C TYR A 80 -11.10 10.71 10.50
N VAL A 81 -9.95 10.25 10.01
CA VAL A 81 -9.18 9.21 10.70
C VAL A 81 -8.61 9.69 12.04
N ASN A 82 -8.26 10.97 12.14
CA ASN A 82 -7.78 11.57 13.39
C ASN A 82 -8.85 11.69 14.48
N ARG A 83 -10.10 11.35 14.21
CA ARG A 83 -11.13 11.16 15.25
C ARG A 83 -10.88 9.89 16.08
N PHE A 84 -10.19 8.91 15.51
CA PHE A 84 -10.06 7.57 16.09
C PHE A 84 -8.63 7.22 16.51
N THR A 85 -7.63 7.89 15.94
CA THR A 85 -6.22 7.65 16.23
C THR A 85 -5.37 8.88 15.96
N SER A 86 -4.13 8.86 16.44
CA SER A 86 -3.08 9.81 16.06
C SER A 86 -1.97 9.06 15.33
N PHE A 87 -1.21 9.76 14.52
CA PHE A 87 -0.14 9.17 13.71
C PHE A 87 1.22 9.69 14.14
N ASN A 88 2.24 8.84 14.00
CA ASN A 88 3.64 9.25 14.15
C ASN A 88 4.18 9.88 12.85
N ASP A 89 5.42 10.35 12.89
CA ASP A 89 6.11 10.94 11.71
C ASP A 89 6.84 9.90 10.85
N TYR A 90 6.41 8.63 10.89
CA TYR A 90 7.04 7.61 10.06
C TYR A 90 6.92 7.94 8.59
N ARG A 91 8.04 7.88 7.89
CA ARG A 91 8.14 8.11 6.43
C ARG A 91 8.66 6.85 5.77
N HIS A 92 7.84 6.25 4.92
CA HIS A 92 8.20 4.98 4.29
C HIS A 92 9.29 5.15 3.25
N ARG A 93 10.36 4.38 3.41
CA ARG A 93 11.48 4.29 2.47
C ARG A 93 11.71 2.83 2.13
N VAL A 94 11.89 2.55 0.87
CA VAL A 94 12.14 1.21 0.35
C VAL A 94 13.55 1.14 -0.20
N TYR A 95 14.21 0.04 0.05
CA TYR A 95 15.53 -0.26 -0.48
C TYR A 95 15.53 -1.64 -1.13
N ALA A 96 16.29 -1.78 -2.22
CA ALA A 96 16.55 -3.06 -2.85
C ALA A 96 17.99 -3.48 -2.60
N ASN A 97 18.19 -4.76 -2.31
CA ASN A 97 19.53 -5.34 -2.34
C ASN A 97 19.70 -6.07 -3.69
N TYR A 98 20.65 -5.60 -4.49
CA TYR A 98 21.02 -6.26 -5.74
C TYR A 98 22.52 -6.56 -5.72
N ARG A 99 22.86 -7.85 -5.77
CA ARG A 99 24.25 -8.35 -5.73
C ARG A 99 25.07 -7.81 -4.56
N GLY A 100 24.46 -7.71 -3.37
CA GLY A 100 25.13 -7.23 -2.16
C GLY A 100 25.22 -5.70 -2.03
N VAL A 101 24.70 -4.94 -3.00
CA VAL A 101 24.65 -3.47 -2.95
C VAL A 101 23.22 -3.02 -2.67
N VAL A 102 23.06 -2.08 -1.74
CA VAL A 102 21.76 -1.52 -1.34
C VAL A 102 21.47 -0.27 -2.15
N TYR A 103 20.31 -0.25 -2.80
CA TYR A 103 19.85 0.86 -3.64
C TYR A 103 18.54 1.46 -3.09
N PRO A 104 18.40 2.80 -3.08
CA PRO A 104 17.13 3.43 -2.70
C PRO A 104 16.06 3.21 -3.78
N LEU A 105 14.80 2.98 -3.33
CA LEU A 105 13.62 2.89 -4.19
C LEU A 105 12.53 3.86 -3.71
N PRO A 106 11.60 4.32 -4.59
CA PRO A 106 11.52 4.06 -6.04
C PRO A 106 12.79 4.48 -6.78
N ILE A 107 12.98 3.92 -7.99
CA ILE A 107 14.13 4.27 -8.84
C ILE A 107 14.23 5.78 -8.96
N ASN A 108 15.32 6.36 -8.49
CA ASN A 108 15.55 7.80 -8.44
C ASN A 108 16.95 8.14 -8.97
N LEU A 109 17.32 9.42 -9.02
CA LEU A 109 18.62 9.83 -9.55
C LEU A 109 19.77 9.21 -8.78
N GLY A 110 19.64 9.02 -7.46
CA GLY A 110 20.62 8.32 -6.64
C GLY A 110 20.74 6.84 -7.03
N THR A 111 19.62 6.14 -7.25
CA THR A 111 19.61 4.75 -7.74
C THR A 111 20.31 4.64 -9.09
N ILE A 112 19.97 5.52 -10.03
CA ILE A 112 20.55 5.53 -11.38
C ILE A 112 22.05 5.76 -11.31
N ASN A 113 22.49 6.79 -10.62
CA ASN A 113 23.91 7.14 -10.50
C ASN A 113 24.72 6.03 -9.83
N GLN A 114 24.22 5.47 -8.74
CA GLN A 114 24.87 4.37 -8.03
C GLN A 114 24.93 3.10 -8.89
N PHE A 115 23.85 2.77 -9.61
CA PHE A 115 23.77 1.55 -10.41
C PHE A 115 24.69 1.59 -11.63
N PHE A 116 24.79 2.73 -12.29
CA PHE A 116 25.65 2.91 -13.47
C PHE A 116 27.07 3.40 -13.13
N GLY A 117 27.39 3.63 -11.85
CA GLY A 117 28.70 4.13 -11.43
C GLY A 117 29.03 5.52 -12.01
N ALA A 118 28.04 6.41 -12.07
CA ALA A 118 28.13 7.70 -12.75
C ALA A 118 27.60 8.86 -11.88
N ALA A 119 27.72 10.08 -12.37
CA ALA A 119 27.21 11.30 -11.75
C ALA A 119 26.35 12.08 -12.76
N TYR A 120 25.34 11.40 -13.30
CA TYR A 120 24.42 12.02 -14.26
C TYR A 120 23.61 13.15 -13.62
N SER A 121 23.49 14.23 -14.36
CA SER A 121 22.45 15.23 -14.13
C SER A 121 21.05 14.63 -14.40
N PRO A 122 19.95 15.29 -13.95
CA PRO A 122 18.58 14.85 -14.27
C PRO A 122 18.33 14.61 -15.76
N ASP A 123 18.86 15.48 -16.63
CA ASP A 123 18.62 15.40 -18.09
C ASP A 123 19.46 14.29 -18.76
N GLU A 124 20.69 14.10 -18.30
CA GLU A 124 21.51 12.97 -18.75
C GLU A 124 20.90 11.64 -18.32
N ALA A 125 20.40 11.53 -17.09
CA ALA A 125 19.71 10.34 -16.62
C ALA A 125 18.42 10.07 -17.43
N ARG A 126 17.61 11.11 -17.73
CA ARG A 126 16.44 10.97 -18.63
C ARG A 126 16.85 10.43 -19.99
N SER A 127 17.89 11.02 -20.57
CA SER A 127 18.39 10.61 -21.90
C SER A 127 18.93 9.18 -21.90
N LEU A 128 19.59 8.76 -20.82
CA LEU A 128 20.06 7.39 -20.65
C LEU A 128 18.88 6.41 -20.63
N ILE A 129 17.90 6.66 -19.75
CA ILE A 129 16.73 5.80 -19.62
C ILE A 129 15.94 5.73 -20.94
N ALA A 130 15.73 6.87 -21.59
CA ALA A 130 15.03 6.90 -22.89
C ALA A 130 15.73 6.05 -23.98
N ARG A 131 17.08 6.12 -24.05
CA ARG A 131 17.84 5.27 -24.98
C ARG A 131 17.70 3.78 -24.67
N GLN A 132 17.72 3.41 -23.38
CA GLN A 132 17.58 2.00 -22.98
C GLN A 132 16.15 1.49 -23.13
N ALA A 133 15.15 2.35 -22.89
CA ALA A 133 13.74 2.02 -23.08
C ALA A 133 13.36 1.82 -24.57
N ALA A 134 14.11 2.42 -25.49
CA ALA A 134 13.91 2.26 -26.94
C ALA A 134 14.21 0.84 -27.47
N GLU A 135 14.69 -0.08 -26.61
CA GLU A 135 14.78 -1.51 -26.93
C GLU A 135 13.41 -2.08 -27.31
N VAL A 136 12.35 -1.62 -26.64
CA VAL A 136 10.99 -2.04 -26.95
C VAL A 136 10.40 -1.14 -28.01
N SER A 137 10.12 -1.69 -29.20
CA SER A 137 9.46 -0.99 -30.28
C SER A 137 7.98 -1.40 -30.38
N GLY A 138 7.09 -0.41 -30.57
CA GLY A 138 5.65 -0.63 -30.66
C GLY A 138 4.96 -0.77 -29.30
N GLU A 139 3.76 -1.35 -29.30
CA GLU A 139 3.01 -1.56 -28.06
C GLU A 139 3.60 -2.72 -27.25
N PRO A 140 3.80 -2.52 -25.92
CA PRO A 140 4.25 -3.59 -25.04
C PRO A 140 3.26 -4.77 -25.01
N ARG A 141 3.73 -5.98 -25.19
CA ARG A 141 2.90 -7.19 -25.29
C ARG A 141 2.64 -7.84 -23.94
N ASN A 142 3.51 -7.57 -22.96
CA ASN A 142 3.49 -8.18 -21.64
C ASN A 142 4.11 -7.23 -20.60
N LEU A 143 4.13 -7.66 -19.34
CA LEU A 143 4.66 -6.87 -18.23
C LEU A 143 6.15 -6.54 -18.40
N GLU A 144 6.97 -7.49 -18.89
CA GLU A 144 8.39 -7.25 -19.15
C GLU A 144 8.58 -6.14 -20.17
N ASP A 145 7.96 -6.27 -21.37
CA ASP A 145 8.02 -5.25 -22.43
C ASP A 145 7.62 -3.88 -21.87
N LYS A 146 6.52 -3.84 -21.11
CA LYS A 146 6.04 -2.59 -20.50
C LYS A 146 7.03 -2.00 -19.50
N ALA A 147 7.58 -2.81 -18.62
CA ALA A 147 8.57 -2.33 -17.64
C ALA A 147 9.85 -1.84 -18.32
N VAL A 148 10.38 -2.60 -19.30
CA VAL A 148 11.56 -2.20 -20.07
C VAL A 148 11.33 -0.90 -20.83
N SER A 149 10.13 -0.71 -21.42
CA SER A 149 9.77 0.55 -22.09
C SER A 149 9.72 1.78 -21.16
N LEU A 150 9.66 1.56 -19.84
CA LEU A 150 9.61 2.63 -18.84
C LEU A 150 10.97 2.94 -18.23
N ILE A 151 11.81 1.92 -17.98
CA ILE A 151 13.04 2.07 -17.19
C ILE A 151 14.29 1.52 -17.86
N GLY A 152 14.16 0.87 -19.01
CA GLY A 152 15.25 0.18 -19.71
C GLY A 152 15.58 -1.20 -19.13
N ARG A 153 16.21 -2.04 -19.92
CA ARG A 153 16.56 -3.43 -19.59
C ARG A 153 17.40 -3.56 -18.32
N PRO A 154 18.50 -2.81 -18.13
CA PRO A 154 19.38 -3.02 -16.98
C PRO A 154 18.69 -2.80 -15.62
N LEU A 155 17.85 -1.78 -15.50
CA LEU A 155 17.12 -1.50 -14.26
C LEU A 155 15.95 -2.47 -14.07
N TYR A 156 15.29 -2.90 -15.16
CA TYR A 156 14.30 -3.95 -15.11
C TYR A 156 14.87 -5.24 -14.54
N ASP A 157 15.97 -5.73 -15.09
CA ASP A 157 16.60 -6.98 -14.65
C ASP A 157 17.07 -6.92 -13.19
N ALA A 158 17.56 -5.75 -12.77
CA ALA A 158 18.07 -5.57 -11.41
C ALA A 158 16.96 -5.45 -10.35
N PHE A 159 15.87 -4.76 -10.63
CA PHE A 159 14.95 -4.32 -9.58
C PHE A 159 13.50 -4.79 -9.77
N ILE A 160 13.11 -5.24 -10.95
CA ILE A 160 11.71 -5.57 -11.26
C ILE A 160 11.53 -7.04 -11.56
N ALA A 161 12.33 -7.63 -12.45
CA ALA A 161 12.13 -8.98 -12.96
C ALA A 161 12.01 -10.03 -11.85
N GLY A 162 13.00 -10.12 -10.99
CA GLY A 162 13.05 -11.11 -9.92
C GLY A 162 11.95 -10.92 -8.86
N TYR A 163 11.68 -9.67 -8.48
CA TYR A 163 10.59 -9.35 -7.55
C TYR A 163 9.24 -9.74 -8.13
N THR A 164 8.97 -9.35 -9.38
CA THR A 164 7.70 -9.63 -10.05
C THR A 164 7.48 -11.12 -10.22
N ALA A 165 8.48 -11.86 -10.70
CA ALA A 165 8.38 -13.31 -10.84
C ALA A 165 8.09 -14.01 -9.51
N LYS A 166 8.74 -13.58 -8.42
CA LYS A 166 8.50 -14.10 -7.07
C LYS A 166 7.09 -13.76 -6.56
N GLN A 167 6.65 -12.50 -6.75
CA GLN A 167 5.36 -12.02 -6.26
C GLN A 167 4.18 -12.72 -6.95
N TRP A 168 4.28 -12.90 -8.26
CA TRP A 168 3.22 -13.48 -9.08
C TRP A 168 3.36 -14.99 -9.29
N GLN A 169 4.48 -15.59 -8.87
CA GLN A 169 4.81 -17.00 -9.13
C GLN A 169 4.71 -17.36 -10.62
N THR A 170 5.02 -16.41 -11.48
CA THR A 170 4.82 -16.47 -12.94
C THR A 170 5.91 -15.65 -13.63
N ASP A 171 6.34 -16.08 -14.81
CA ASP A 171 7.27 -15.30 -15.62
C ASP A 171 6.64 -13.95 -16.03
N PRO A 172 7.32 -12.81 -15.84
CA PRO A 172 6.80 -11.51 -16.24
C PRO A 172 6.39 -11.40 -17.72
N ARG A 173 6.93 -12.24 -18.60
CA ARG A 173 6.56 -12.34 -20.01
C ARG A 173 5.19 -12.96 -20.25
N GLU A 174 4.66 -13.68 -19.27
CA GLU A 174 3.32 -14.28 -19.30
C GLU A 174 2.26 -13.39 -18.63
N LEU A 175 2.70 -12.31 -17.97
CA LEU A 175 1.82 -11.37 -17.29
C LEU A 175 1.38 -10.24 -18.22
N ASP A 176 0.14 -9.78 -18.06
CA ASP A 176 -0.43 -8.70 -18.87
C ASP A 176 0.29 -7.35 -18.61
N ALA A 177 0.51 -6.59 -19.67
CA ALA A 177 1.18 -5.29 -19.59
C ALA A 177 0.45 -4.28 -18.70
N SER A 178 -0.86 -4.41 -18.51
CA SER A 178 -1.68 -3.52 -17.70
C SER A 178 -1.40 -3.64 -16.19
N ILE A 179 -0.76 -4.72 -15.74
CA ILE A 179 -0.34 -4.91 -14.35
C ILE A 179 0.66 -3.82 -13.95
N ILE A 180 1.54 -3.41 -14.87
CA ILE A 180 2.43 -2.26 -14.69
C ILE A 180 2.00 -1.11 -15.59
N THR A 181 1.13 -0.27 -15.08
CA THR A 181 0.69 0.93 -15.82
C THR A 181 1.72 2.05 -15.75
N ARG A 182 2.50 2.09 -14.67
CA ARG A 182 3.58 3.06 -14.44
C ARG A 182 4.60 2.51 -13.46
N LEU A 183 5.87 2.77 -13.72
CA LEU A 183 6.94 2.65 -12.73
C LEU A 183 7.39 4.08 -12.38
N PRO A 184 7.37 4.46 -11.10
CA PRO A 184 7.82 5.79 -10.72
C PRO A 184 9.34 5.88 -10.86
N VAL A 185 9.81 6.54 -11.93
CA VAL A 185 11.20 6.95 -12.06
C VAL A 185 11.30 8.42 -11.69
N ARG A 186 12.16 8.73 -10.74
CA ARG A 186 12.36 10.10 -10.26
C ARG A 186 13.74 10.59 -10.65
N PHE A 187 13.79 11.68 -11.40
CA PHE A 187 15.06 12.32 -11.77
C PHE A 187 15.46 13.38 -10.72
N THR A 188 15.21 13.07 -9.47
CA THR A 188 15.62 13.80 -8.27
C THR A 188 16.16 12.79 -7.25
N TYR A 189 16.74 13.24 -6.15
CA TYR A 189 17.19 12.36 -5.05
C TYR A 189 16.10 12.02 -4.03
N GLU A 190 14.83 12.39 -4.31
CA GLU A 190 13.71 12.08 -3.41
C GLU A 190 13.45 10.57 -3.37
N ASN A 191 13.60 9.98 -2.19
CA ASN A 191 13.46 8.54 -1.95
C ASN A 191 12.26 8.16 -1.05
N ARG A 192 11.39 9.12 -0.70
CA ARG A 192 10.14 8.79 -0.02
C ARG A 192 9.28 7.93 -0.93
N TYR A 193 8.71 6.85 -0.39
CA TYR A 193 7.87 5.97 -1.18
C TYR A 193 6.59 6.66 -1.62
N PHE A 194 5.86 7.26 -0.68
CA PHE A 194 4.67 8.06 -0.95
C PHE A 194 5.01 9.54 -1.11
N GLN A 195 4.21 10.25 -1.89
CA GLN A 195 4.30 11.71 -2.08
C GLN A 195 3.14 12.44 -1.42
N ASP A 196 2.34 11.72 -0.66
CA ASP A 196 1.19 12.28 0.02
C ASP A 196 1.59 13.27 1.12
N ARG A 197 0.69 14.21 1.39
CA ARG A 197 0.88 15.23 2.41
C ARG A 197 0.96 14.63 3.81
N TYR A 198 0.12 13.65 4.07
CA TYR A 198 0.00 12.94 5.33
C TYR A 198 0.46 11.50 5.16
N GLU A 199 1.31 11.04 6.05
CA GLU A 199 1.86 9.68 6.07
C GLU A 199 2.26 9.34 7.50
N GLY A 200 2.03 8.11 7.94
CA GLY A 200 2.44 7.67 9.27
C GLY A 200 1.90 6.30 9.63
N LEU A 201 2.29 5.85 10.81
CA LEU A 201 1.70 4.69 11.47
C LEU A 201 0.85 5.16 12.65
N PRO A 202 -0.29 4.52 12.95
CA PRO A 202 -1.08 4.85 14.12
C PRO A 202 -0.27 4.59 15.39
N LEU A 203 -0.27 5.53 16.34
CA LEU A 203 0.57 5.49 17.56
C LEU A 203 0.35 4.25 18.43
N HIS A 204 -0.87 3.74 18.44
CA HIS A 204 -1.26 2.56 19.23
C HIS A 204 -1.64 1.37 18.35
N GLY A 205 -1.18 1.38 17.11
CA GLY A 205 -1.44 0.34 16.12
C GLY A 205 -2.82 0.40 15.47
N TYR A 206 -2.97 -0.40 14.43
CA TYR A 206 -4.24 -0.50 13.70
C TYR A 206 -5.33 -1.18 14.53
N GLY A 207 -4.97 -2.13 15.40
CA GLY A 207 -5.93 -2.79 16.28
C GLY A 207 -6.67 -1.79 17.19
N ALA A 208 -5.93 -0.89 17.84
CA ALA A 208 -6.52 0.16 18.68
C ALA A 208 -7.33 1.18 17.86
N TRP A 209 -6.84 1.59 16.71
CA TRP A 209 -7.62 2.46 15.81
C TRP A 209 -8.96 1.84 15.42
N ILE A 210 -8.96 0.56 15.03
CA ILE A 210 -10.15 -0.18 14.64
C ILE A 210 -11.12 -0.31 15.83
N ALA A 211 -10.61 -0.60 17.03
CA ALA A 211 -11.43 -0.64 18.24
C ALA A 211 -12.15 0.70 18.48
N ASN A 212 -11.45 1.81 18.39
CA ASN A 212 -12.04 3.15 18.55
C ASN A 212 -13.07 3.51 17.47
N MET A 213 -13.11 2.80 16.35
CA MET A 213 -14.13 3.01 15.31
C MET A 213 -15.45 2.29 15.63
N VAL A 214 -15.44 1.30 16.50
CA VAL A 214 -16.65 0.52 16.87
C VAL A 214 -17.25 0.94 18.21
N ASP A 215 -16.51 1.70 19.01
CA ASP A 215 -17.01 2.33 20.25
C ASP A 215 -17.90 3.55 19.93
#